data_547ffa01083b342e24ec9c8d76a943d6
#
_entry.id   547ffa01083b342e24ec9c8d76a943d6
#
_cell.length_a   1.000
_cell.length_b   1.000
_cell.length_c   1.000
_cell.angle_alpha   90.00
_cell.angle_beta   90.00
_cell.angle_gamma   90.00
#
_symmetry.space_group_name_H-M   'P 1'
#
loop_
_entity.id
_entity.type
_entity.pdbx_description
1 polymer ?
#
loop_
_entity_poly.entity_id
_entity_poly.type
_entity_poly.pdbx_seq_one_letter_code
_entity_poly.pdbx_strand_id
1 'polypeptide(L)'
;MNKLKNSIFKILIELFIFDKVKRSKIKARWAKRYLKKYLDVQVKEQLSTDQNHLPLWSYWHQGKENAPELIQRCFESVQKYEGNRKINILSFDTIKDYVELPQRYYDLVSSGKMPVALFSDILRMYLLTHVWIDSTIMLTDKIPQEIIDSSFCVVRKDPEKDNQENKMSCYFIRADKNSPNLNAIKRTLENYWAENDFMINYFMFEHISTMLSDKTPELKAEWDKMPYLDGEICGKLQTIMDKNFSQEEFNELKSKTFMHKLTYKKQPSKEFLDNMSV
;
A
#
# COMPACT_ATOMS: atom_id res chain seq x y z
N MET A 1 7.66 21.77 -12.04
CA MET A 1 8.45 22.00 -10.78
C MET A 1 9.65 21.08 -10.89
N ASN A 2 10.81 21.49 -10.40
CA ASN A 2 11.98 20.62 -10.39
C ASN A 2 12.27 20.14 -8.96
N LYS A 3 13.16 19.15 -8.82
CA LYS A 3 13.61 18.58 -7.54
C LYS A 3 14.06 19.65 -6.55
N LEU A 4 14.77 20.69 -7.01
CA LEU A 4 15.28 21.78 -6.16
C LEU A 4 14.14 22.57 -5.50
N LYS A 5 13.11 22.97 -6.26
CA LYS A 5 11.96 23.70 -5.70
C LYS A 5 11.20 22.86 -4.66
N ASN A 6 11.07 21.56 -4.90
CA ASN A 6 10.44 20.66 -3.92
C ASN A 6 11.27 20.56 -2.63
N SER A 7 12.61 20.46 -2.75
CA SER A 7 13.50 20.41 -1.59
C SER A 7 13.46 21.71 -0.80
N ILE A 8 13.55 22.87 -1.45
CA ILE A 8 13.46 24.18 -0.80
C ILE A 8 12.12 24.32 -0.07
N PHE A 9 11.00 23.98 -0.72
CA PHE A 9 9.68 24.01 -0.08
C PHE A 9 9.64 23.16 1.19
N LYS A 10 10.14 21.92 1.14
CA LYS A 10 10.17 21.04 2.32
C LYS A 10 10.99 21.62 3.46
N ILE A 11 12.15 22.22 3.17
CA ILE A 11 13.00 22.89 4.17
C ILE A 11 12.27 24.08 4.80
N LEU A 12 11.66 24.96 4.00
CA LEU A 12 10.91 26.11 4.51
C LEU A 12 9.76 25.68 5.42
N ILE A 13 9.02 24.65 5.05
CA ILE A 13 7.92 24.11 5.88
C ILE A 13 8.47 23.55 7.21
N GLU A 14 9.62 22.87 7.20
CA GLU A 14 10.25 22.38 8.45
C GLU A 14 10.68 23.53 9.37
N LEU A 15 11.21 24.62 8.81
CA LEU A 15 11.71 25.75 9.58
C LEU A 15 10.58 26.63 10.17
N PHE A 16 9.48 26.82 9.44
CA PHE A 16 8.45 27.81 9.81
C PHE A 16 7.17 27.20 10.38
N ILE A 17 6.94 25.89 10.24
CA ILE A 17 5.73 25.23 10.73
C ILE A 17 6.10 24.20 11.81
N PHE A 18 5.90 24.56 13.08
CA PHE A 18 6.25 23.70 14.24
C PHE A 18 5.21 22.58 14.46
N ASP A 19 3.94 22.83 14.18
CA ASP A 19 2.89 21.84 14.31
C ASP A 19 3.07 20.73 13.26
N LYS A 20 3.32 19.50 13.72
CA LYS A 20 3.59 18.33 12.86
C LYS A 20 2.40 17.95 11.98
N VAL A 21 1.17 18.06 12.49
CA VAL A 21 -0.05 17.73 11.74
C VAL A 21 -0.27 18.77 10.64
N LYS A 22 -0.21 20.06 10.97
CA LYS A 22 -0.33 21.16 10.03
C LYS A 22 0.73 21.07 8.93
N ARG A 23 1.98 20.79 9.32
CA ARG A 23 3.10 20.58 8.39
C ARG A 23 2.83 19.43 7.42
N SER A 24 2.32 18.30 7.93
CA SER A 24 1.97 17.13 7.13
C SER A 24 0.88 17.45 6.11
N LYS A 25 -0.21 18.11 6.52
CA LYS A 25 -1.30 18.55 5.64
C LYS A 25 -0.83 19.52 4.55
N ILE A 26 0.03 20.50 4.88
CA ILE A 26 0.59 21.43 3.89
C ILE A 26 1.43 20.68 2.84
N LYS A 27 2.30 19.75 3.27
CA LYS A 27 3.10 18.92 2.36
C LYS A 27 2.23 18.03 1.46
N ALA A 28 1.15 17.47 2.01
CA ALA A 28 0.19 16.67 1.25
C ALA A 28 -0.52 17.51 0.17
N ARG A 29 -1.07 18.66 0.53
CA ARG A 29 -1.74 19.58 -0.42
C ARG A 29 -0.79 20.06 -1.52
N TRP A 30 0.46 20.35 -1.17
CA TRP A 30 1.49 20.69 -2.14
C TRP A 30 1.75 19.56 -3.14
N ALA A 31 1.92 18.34 -2.63
CA ALA A 31 2.12 17.15 -3.46
C ALA A 31 0.92 16.88 -4.38
N LYS A 32 -0.31 16.90 -3.83
CA LYS A 32 -1.56 16.74 -4.61
C LYS A 32 -1.67 17.79 -5.72
N ARG A 33 -1.35 19.05 -5.42
CA ARG A 33 -1.37 20.12 -6.43
C ARG A 33 -0.38 19.85 -7.58
N TYR A 34 0.80 19.32 -7.26
CA TYR A 34 1.78 18.97 -8.27
C TYR A 34 1.38 17.74 -9.08
N LEU A 35 0.87 16.70 -8.40
CA LEU A 35 0.45 15.44 -9.02
C LEU A 35 -0.76 15.62 -9.95
N LYS A 36 -1.57 16.68 -9.73
CA LYS A 36 -2.81 16.93 -10.51
C LYS A 36 -2.61 16.94 -12.03
N LYS A 37 -1.45 17.39 -12.52
CA LYS A 37 -1.15 17.45 -13.95
C LYS A 37 -0.87 16.07 -14.60
N TYR A 38 -0.61 15.04 -13.78
CA TYR A 38 -0.30 13.68 -14.24
C TYR A 38 -1.51 12.75 -14.21
N LEU A 39 -2.63 13.20 -13.59
CA LEU A 39 -3.83 12.37 -13.48
C LEU A 39 -4.32 11.92 -14.86
N ASP A 40 -4.49 10.61 -14.99
CA ASP A 40 -5.02 9.98 -16.19
C ASP A 40 -6.31 9.22 -15.84
N VAL A 41 -7.42 9.67 -16.41
CA VAL A 41 -8.77 9.14 -16.16
C VAL A 41 -9.32 8.30 -17.32
N GLN A 42 -8.49 7.99 -18.34
CA GLN A 42 -8.94 7.15 -19.45
C GLN A 42 -9.26 5.74 -18.95
N VAL A 43 -10.49 5.32 -19.14
CA VAL A 43 -10.92 3.95 -18.88
C VAL A 43 -10.85 3.17 -20.19
N LYS A 44 -9.96 2.17 -20.26
CA LYS A 44 -9.93 1.22 -21.38
C LYS A 44 -10.65 -0.04 -20.94
N GLU A 45 -11.69 -0.42 -21.63
CA GLU A 45 -12.31 -1.73 -21.45
C GLU A 45 -11.31 -2.83 -21.82
N GLN A 46 -11.03 -3.72 -20.90
CA GLN A 46 -10.32 -4.97 -21.16
C GLN A 46 -11.24 -6.12 -20.75
N LEU A 47 -11.38 -7.10 -21.62
CA LEU A 47 -12.18 -8.29 -21.37
C LEU A 47 -11.68 -9.03 -20.11
N SER A 48 -12.62 -9.43 -19.27
CA SER A 48 -12.37 -10.17 -18.03
C SER A 48 -11.74 -11.53 -18.34
N THR A 49 -10.74 -11.93 -17.55
CA THR A 49 -10.19 -13.29 -17.56
C THR A 49 -10.33 -13.92 -16.18
N ASP A 50 -10.52 -15.22 -16.19
CA ASP A 50 -10.71 -16.20 -15.15
C ASP A 50 -10.41 -15.76 -13.69
N GLN A 51 -11.45 -15.80 -12.84
CA GLN A 51 -11.37 -15.42 -11.42
C GLN A 51 -10.98 -16.59 -10.50
N ASN A 52 -10.81 -17.79 -11.02
CA ASN A 52 -10.79 -19.00 -10.19
C ASN A 52 -9.50 -19.23 -9.38
N HIS A 53 -8.38 -18.55 -9.67
CA HIS A 53 -7.13 -18.76 -8.96
C HIS A 53 -6.32 -17.48 -8.83
N LEU A 54 -6.80 -16.52 -8.05
CA LEU A 54 -6.11 -15.25 -7.83
C LEU A 54 -4.88 -15.45 -6.94
N PRO A 55 -3.64 -15.33 -7.45
CA PRO A 55 -2.45 -15.41 -6.62
C PRO A 55 -2.38 -14.20 -5.67
N LEU A 56 -1.74 -14.43 -4.54
CA LEU A 56 -1.43 -13.40 -3.57
C LEU A 56 0.03 -12.96 -3.77
N TRP A 57 0.27 -11.66 -3.73
CA TRP A 57 1.58 -11.07 -3.92
C TRP A 57 2.03 -10.28 -2.70
N SER A 58 3.29 -10.45 -2.34
CA SER A 58 3.98 -9.62 -1.37
C SER A 58 5.41 -9.35 -1.83
N TYR A 59 6.08 -8.40 -1.21
CA TYR A 59 7.43 -8.02 -1.58
C TYR A 59 8.30 -7.69 -0.37
N TRP A 60 9.50 -8.28 -0.34
CA TRP A 60 10.57 -7.90 0.57
C TRP A 60 11.87 -7.78 -0.22
N HIS A 61 12.44 -6.57 -0.27
CA HIS A 61 13.52 -6.22 -1.21
C HIS A 61 14.72 -7.17 -1.15
N GLN A 62 15.11 -7.58 0.05
CA GLN A 62 16.28 -8.42 0.30
C GLN A 62 15.99 -9.94 0.23
N GLY A 63 14.77 -10.33 -0.11
CA GLY A 63 14.33 -11.73 -0.06
C GLY A 63 13.76 -12.15 1.28
N LYS A 64 12.80 -13.09 1.26
CA LYS A 64 12.07 -13.57 2.44
C LYS A 64 13.02 -14.05 3.56
N GLU A 65 14.09 -14.74 3.20
CA GLU A 65 15.07 -15.34 4.10
C GLU A 65 15.85 -14.28 4.90
N ASN A 66 15.98 -13.09 4.35
CA ASN A 66 16.66 -11.94 4.97
C ASN A 66 15.70 -10.97 5.68
N ALA A 67 14.43 -11.36 5.81
CA ALA A 67 13.44 -10.53 6.47
C ALA A 67 13.60 -10.60 8.00
N PRO A 68 13.36 -9.50 8.75
CA PRO A 68 13.27 -9.53 10.20
C PRO A 68 12.20 -10.50 10.68
N GLU A 69 12.36 -11.04 11.92
CA GLU A 69 11.43 -12.02 12.49
C GLU A 69 9.96 -11.59 12.41
N LEU A 70 9.64 -10.33 12.73
CA LEU A 70 8.29 -9.79 12.58
C LEU A 70 7.72 -10.03 11.18
N ILE A 71 8.52 -9.78 10.14
CA ILE A 71 8.10 -9.93 8.74
C ILE A 71 7.94 -11.41 8.38
N GLN A 72 8.83 -12.28 8.88
CA GLN A 72 8.71 -13.72 8.68
C GLN A 72 7.41 -14.25 9.30
N ARG A 73 7.05 -13.80 10.53
CA ARG A 73 5.78 -14.13 11.18
C ARG A 73 4.56 -13.62 10.39
N CYS A 74 4.67 -12.43 9.78
CA CYS A 74 3.62 -11.95 8.88
C CYS A 74 3.44 -12.91 7.68
N PHE A 75 4.53 -13.34 7.03
CA PHE A 75 4.46 -14.28 5.92
C PHE A 75 3.92 -15.66 6.34
N GLU A 76 4.29 -16.15 7.52
CA GLU A 76 3.73 -17.39 8.11
C GLU A 76 2.22 -17.26 8.29
N SER A 77 1.72 -16.14 8.81
CA SER A 77 0.29 -15.89 8.96
C SER A 77 -0.45 -15.90 7.62
N VAL A 78 0.13 -15.28 6.59
CA VAL A 78 -0.43 -15.30 5.23
C VAL A 78 -0.48 -16.74 4.70
N GLN A 79 0.60 -17.52 4.89
CA GLN A 79 0.63 -18.92 4.48
C GLN A 79 -0.42 -19.77 5.21
N LYS A 80 -0.64 -19.52 6.49
CA LYS A 80 -1.65 -20.25 7.28
C LYS A 80 -3.07 -20.02 6.77
N TYR A 81 -3.45 -18.75 6.57
CA TYR A 81 -4.83 -18.39 6.28
C TYR A 81 -5.18 -18.43 4.78
N GLU A 82 -4.20 -18.22 3.90
CA GLU A 82 -4.37 -18.18 2.45
C GLU A 82 -3.54 -19.22 1.68
N GLY A 83 -3.01 -20.24 2.38
CA GLY A 83 -2.15 -21.28 1.77
C GLY A 83 -2.82 -22.17 0.71
N ASN A 84 -4.14 -22.06 0.54
CA ASN A 84 -4.89 -22.65 -0.57
C ASN A 84 -4.73 -21.87 -1.90
N ARG A 85 -4.13 -20.68 -1.85
CA ARG A 85 -3.80 -19.84 -3.01
C ARG A 85 -2.32 -19.91 -3.34
N LYS A 86 -1.95 -19.57 -4.57
CA LYS A 86 -0.55 -19.35 -4.91
C LYS A 86 -0.05 -18.07 -4.23
N ILE A 87 0.85 -18.19 -3.26
CA ILE A 87 1.47 -17.07 -2.56
C ILE A 87 2.86 -16.82 -3.14
N ASN A 88 3.10 -15.62 -3.66
CA ASN A 88 4.37 -15.20 -4.23
C ASN A 88 4.96 -14.07 -3.38
N ILE A 89 6.07 -14.35 -2.71
CA ILE A 89 6.83 -13.35 -1.95
C ILE A 89 8.06 -13.01 -2.79
N LEU A 90 8.04 -11.84 -3.43
CA LEU A 90 9.07 -11.40 -4.35
C LEU A 90 10.24 -10.71 -3.62
N SER A 91 11.43 -10.85 -4.18
CA SER A 91 12.60 -10.02 -3.89
C SER A 91 12.95 -9.16 -5.10
N PHE A 92 13.91 -8.24 -4.94
CA PHE A 92 14.40 -7.43 -6.05
C PHE A 92 14.96 -8.30 -7.20
N ASP A 93 15.60 -9.40 -6.87
CA ASP A 93 16.23 -10.30 -7.83
C ASP A 93 15.23 -11.18 -8.58
N THR A 94 14.08 -11.52 -7.96
CA THR A 94 13.10 -12.46 -8.53
C THR A 94 11.96 -11.79 -9.30
N ILE A 95 11.85 -10.45 -9.29
CA ILE A 95 10.75 -9.74 -9.96
C ILE A 95 10.64 -10.12 -11.45
N LYS A 96 11.79 -10.22 -12.14
CA LYS A 96 11.86 -10.48 -13.58
C LYS A 96 11.30 -11.84 -14.00
N ASP A 97 11.21 -12.78 -13.05
CA ASP A 97 10.63 -14.11 -13.28
C ASP A 97 9.10 -14.06 -13.38
N TYR A 98 8.48 -12.96 -12.94
CA TYR A 98 7.03 -12.84 -12.82
C TYR A 98 6.43 -11.70 -13.63
N VAL A 99 7.17 -10.61 -13.83
CA VAL A 99 6.67 -9.41 -14.50
C VAL A 99 7.77 -8.60 -15.16
N GLU A 100 7.48 -8.09 -16.35
CA GLU A 100 8.33 -7.12 -17.03
C GLU A 100 8.02 -5.71 -16.55
N LEU A 101 8.98 -5.08 -15.87
CA LEU A 101 8.94 -3.67 -15.53
C LEU A 101 9.88 -2.90 -16.46
N PRO A 102 9.52 -1.67 -16.88
CA PRO A 102 10.46 -0.79 -17.57
C PRO A 102 11.79 -0.64 -16.80
N GLN A 103 12.91 -0.79 -17.49
CA GLN A 103 14.27 -0.73 -16.90
C GLN A 103 14.48 0.53 -16.06
N ARG A 104 13.85 1.64 -16.44
CA ARG A 104 13.89 2.91 -15.71
C ARG A 104 13.56 2.77 -14.22
N TYR A 105 12.62 1.90 -13.82
CA TYR A 105 12.28 1.73 -12.40
C TYR A 105 13.39 1.05 -11.62
N TYR A 106 14.06 0.06 -12.21
CA TYR A 106 15.24 -0.57 -11.62
C TYR A 106 16.38 0.46 -11.45
N ASP A 107 16.62 1.29 -12.47
CA ASP A 107 17.66 2.33 -12.44
C ASP A 107 17.35 3.39 -11.36
N LEU A 108 16.11 3.80 -11.21
CA LEU A 108 15.69 4.78 -10.19
C LEU A 108 15.87 4.24 -8.77
N VAL A 109 15.56 2.96 -8.53
CA VAL A 109 15.77 2.32 -7.23
C VAL A 109 17.25 2.14 -6.95
N SER A 110 18.01 1.58 -7.89
CA SER A 110 19.44 1.31 -7.73
C SER A 110 20.26 2.59 -7.52
N SER A 111 19.84 3.71 -8.13
CA SER A 111 20.45 5.02 -7.93
C SER A 111 19.99 5.77 -6.67
N GLY A 112 19.09 5.18 -5.87
CA GLY A 112 18.52 5.80 -4.67
C GLY A 112 17.56 6.98 -4.94
N LYS A 113 17.16 7.20 -6.20
CA LYS A 113 16.21 8.26 -6.58
C LYS A 113 14.76 7.88 -6.26
N MET A 114 14.45 6.58 -6.28
CA MET A 114 13.18 6.01 -5.87
C MET A 114 13.39 5.14 -4.63
N PRO A 115 12.75 5.47 -3.48
CA PRO A 115 12.76 4.59 -2.31
C PRO A 115 12.11 3.23 -2.62
N VAL A 116 12.62 2.16 -1.97
CA VAL A 116 12.09 0.79 -2.13
C VAL A 116 10.58 0.70 -1.92
N ALA A 117 10.02 1.48 -0.97
CA ALA A 117 8.58 1.52 -0.74
C ALA A 117 7.81 2.00 -1.97
N LEU A 118 8.29 3.06 -2.66
CA LEU A 118 7.65 3.56 -3.88
C LEU A 118 7.89 2.65 -5.08
N PHE A 119 9.02 1.95 -5.12
CA PHE A 119 9.23 0.90 -6.10
C PHE A 119 8.20 -0.23 -5.93
N SER A 120 7.90 -0.62 -4.68
CA SER A 120 6.84 -1.59 -4.43
C SER A 120 5.45 -1.08 -4.83
N ASP A 121 5.20 0.24 -4.78
CA ASP A 121 3.96 0.83 -5.28
C ASP A 121 3.83 0.70 -6.80
N ILE A 122 4.93 0.81 -7.53
CA ILE A 122 4.96 0.52 -8.98
C ILE A 122 4.78 -0.97 -9.23
N LEU A 123 5.56 -1.81 -8.55
CA LEU A 123 5.53 -3.27 -8.73
C LEU A 123 4.11 -3.82 -8.60
N ARG A 124 3.37 -3.43 -7.55
CA ARG A 124 1.99 -3.89 -7.32
C ARG A 124 1.04 -3.50 -8.44
N MET A 125 1.31 -2.42 -9.18
CA MET A 125 0.49 -2.01 -10.34
C MET A 125 0.72 -2.88 -11.57
N TYR A 126 1.87 -3.51 -11.68
CA TYR A 126 2.19 -4.39 -12.81
C TYR A 126 1.82 -5.86 -12.54
N LEU A 127 1.78 -6.26 -11.26
CA LEU A 127 1.40 -7.62 -10.84
C LEU A 127 -0.12 -7.84 -10.83
N LEU A 128 -0.91 -6.80 -11.04
CA LEU A 128 -2.33 -6.84 -10.74
C LEU A 128 -3.21 -7.54 -11.78
N THR A 129 -3.69 -8.64 -11.33
CA THR A 129 -5.03 -9.23 -11.35
C THR A 129 -5.26 -10.01 -10.04
N HIS A 130 -4.93 -9.46 -8.85
CA HIS A 130 -4.68 -10.32 -7.68
C HIS A 130 -4.89 -9.58 -6.37
N VAL A 131 -4.52 -10.22 -5.28
CA VAL A 131 -4.43 -9.62 -3.95
C VAL A 131 -2.97 -9.23 -3.69
N TRP A 132 -2.73 -7.96 -3.42
CA TRP A 132 -1.48 -7.47 -2.86
C TRP A 132 -1.60 -7.33 -1.35
N ILE A 133 -0.60 -7.85 -0.63
CA ILE A 133 -0.45 -7.68 0.81
C ILE A 133 0.98 -7.20 1.10
N ASP A 134 1.13 -6.04 1.75
CA ASP A 134 2.45 -5.60 2.23
C ASP A 134 3.06 -6.62 3.20
N SER A 135 4.37 -6.77 3.18
CA SER A 135 5.13 -7.68 4.05
C SER A 135 4.90 -7.48 5.57
N THR A 136 4.35 -6.33 5.96
CA THR A 136 4.03 -6.00 7.36
C THR A 136 2.57 -6.30 7.73
N ILE A 137 1.85 -7.06 6.93
CA ILE A 137 0.48 -7.48 7.24
C ILE A 137 0.51 -8.85 7.92
N MET A 138 -0.06 -8.91 9.11
CA MET A 138 -0.40 -10.15 9.80
C MET A 138 -1.86 -10.48 9.52
N LEU A 139 -2.12 -11.67 8.98
CA LEU A 139 -3.48 -12.21 8.91
C LEU A 139 -3.83 -12.95 10.21
N THR A 140 -5.08 -12.85 10.62
CA THR A 140 -5.65 -13.54 11.79
C THR A 140 -6.86 -14.40 11.42
N ASP A 141 -7.31 -14.25 10.17
CA ASP A 141 -8.34 -15.08 9.54
C ASP A 141 -8.19 -14.99 8.01
N LYS A 142 -8.98 -15.79 7.28
CA LYS A 142 -9.08 -15.75 5.83
C LYS A 142 -9.57 -14.39 5.35
N ILE A 143 -9.12 -13.98 4.17
CA ILE A 143 -9.65 -12.80 3.50
C ILE A 143 -11.15 -13.06 3.21
N PRO A 144 -12.08 -12.18 3.66
CA PRO A 144 -13.51 -12.35 3.42
C PRO A 144 -13.84 -12.51 1.93
N GLN A 145 -14.75 -13.43 1.62
CA GLN A 145 -15.10 -13.75 0.23
C GLN A 145 -15.65 -12.54 -0.53
N GLU A 146 -16.39 -11.65 0.14
CA GLU A 146 -16.88 -10.39 -0.44
C GLU A 146 -15.77 -9.48 -0.95
N ILE A 147 -14.59 -9.49 -0.29
CA ILE A 147 -13.40 -8.77 -0.75
C ILE A 147 -12.81 -9.46 -1.98
N ILE A 148 -12.71 -10.78 -1.96
CA ILE A 148 -12.19 -11.57 -3.09
C ILE A 148 -13.06 -11.38 -4.34
N ASP A 149 -14.37 -11.33 -4.19
CA ASP A 149 -15.34 -11.20 -5.28
C ASP A 149 -15.48 -9.77 -5.80
N SER A 150 -14.99 -8.77 -5.08
CA SER A 150 -15.03 -7.38 -5.51
C SER A 150 -14.08 -7.12 -6.69
N SER A 151 -14.43 -6.19 -7.59
CA SER A 151 -13.53 -5.76 -8.67
C SER A 151 -12.36 -4.91 -8.16
N PHE A 152 -12.56 -4.23 -7.02
CA PHE A 152 -11.58 -3.38 -6.38
C PHE A 152 -11.87 -3.28 -4.88
N CYS A 153 -10.84 -3.42 -4.06
CA CYS A 153 -10.91 -3.15 -2.63
C CYS A 153 -9.56 -2.69 -2.11
N VAL A 154 -9.58 -1.61 -1.35
CA VAL A 154 -8.43 -1.06 -0.62
C VAL A 154 -8.85 -0.72 0.80
N VAL A 155 -7.86 -0.54 1.66
CA VAL A 155 -8.12 -0.10 3.04
C VAL A 155 -8.61 1.35 3.06
N ARG A 156 -9.76 1.58 3.66
CA ARG A 156 -10.38 2.90 3.80
C ARG A 156 -9.74 3.71 4.93
N LYS A 157 -9.65 5.01 4.72
CA LYS A 157 -9.26 6.00 5.72
C LYS A 157 -10.25 7.17 5.72
N ASP A 158 -10.44 7.74 6.89
CA ASP A 158 -11.15 9.01 7.02
C ASP A 158 -10.19 10.17 6.68
N PRO A 159 -10.39 10.90 5.58
CA PRO A 159 -9.48 11.97 5.17
C PRO A 159 -9.46 13.15 6.14
N GLU A 160 -10.48 13.33 6.98
CA GLU A 160 -10.50 14.39 7.98
C GLU A 160 -9.57 14.06 9.15
N LYS A 161 -9.45 12.79 9.51
CA LYS A 161 -8.56 12.28 10.55
C LYS A 161 -7.14 12.00 10.04
N ASP A 162 -6.98 11.72 8.74
CA ASP A 162 -5.68 11.41 8.16
C ASP A 162 -4.82 12.68 7.98
N ASN A 163 -3.61 12.65 8.52
CA ASN A 163 -2.67 13.77 8.43
C ASN A 163 -2.19 14.06 6.99
N GLN A 164 -2.45 13.19 6.04
CA GLN A 164 -2.18 13.34 4.61
C GLN A 164 -3.46 13.62 3.80
N GLU A 165 -4.61 13.69 4.47
CA GLU A 165 -5.93 13.88 3.85
C GLU A 165 -6.21 12.85 2.74
N ASN A 166 -5.87 11.58 2.99
CA ASN A 166 -6.09 10.47 2.07
C ASN A 166 -7.31 9.64 2.47
N LYS A 167 -8.01 9.12 1.47
CA LYS A 167 -9.19 8.25 1.64
C LYS A 167 -8.83 6.77 1.80
N MET A 168 -7.55 6.39 1.58
CA MET A 168 -7.14 5.00 1.58
C MET A 168 -5.69 4.80 2.02
N SER A 169 -5.33 3.54 2.27
CA SER A 169 -3.95 3.04 2.37
C SER A 169 -3.72 1.90 1.38
N CYS A 170 -2.50 1.83 0.85
CA CYS A 170 -2.12 0.90 -0.23
C CYS A 170 -1.51 -0.43 0.26
N TYR A 171 -1.47 -0.70 1.56
CA TYR A 171 -0.83 -1.89 2.10
C TYR A 171 -1.62 -3.20 1.88
N PHE A 172 -2.87 -3.09 1.47
CA PHE A 172 -3.72 -4.16 0.97
C PHE A 172 -4.49 -3.65 -0.25
N ILE A 173 -4.43 -4.38 -1.35
CA ILE A 173 -5.18 -4.08 -2.57
C ILE A 173 -5.70 -5.38 -3.16
N ARG A 174 -7.01 -5.49 -3.32
CA ARG A 174 -7.64 -6.46 -4.21
C ARG A 174 -8.10 -5.69 -5.44
N ALA A 175 -7.69 -6.12 -6.61
CA ALA A 175 -8.17 -5.50 -7.85
C ALA A 175 -8.22 -6.49 -9.02
N ASP A 176 -9.18 -6.31 -9.89
CA ASP A 176 -9.23 -6.94 -11.19
C ASP A 176 -8.34 -6.18 -12.19
N LYS A 177 -7.86 -6.89 -13.20
CA LYS A 177 -7.09 -6.29 -14.29
C LYS A 177 -7.84 -5.13 -14.96
N ASN A 178 -9.16 -5.20 -14.97
CA ASN A 178 -10.05 -4.21 -15.58
C ASN A 178 -10.53 -3.13 -14.62
N SER A 179 -10.09 -3.14 -13.37
CA SER A 179 -10.45 -2.11 -12.40
C SER A 179 -10.14 -0.71 -12.95
N PRO A 180 -11.14 0.17 -13.12
CA PRO A 180 -10.94 1.55 -13.56
C PRO A 180 -10.00 2.31 -12.63
N ASN A 181 -10.19 2.18 -11.30
CA ASN A 181 -9.35 2.86 -10.31
C ASN A 181 -7.90 2.38 -10.40
N LEU A 182 -7.67 1.06 -10.45
CA LEU A 182 -6.33 0.52 -10.57
C LEU A 182 -5.61 1.05 -11.81
N ASN A 183 -6.26 0.97 -12.97
CA ASN A 183 -5.68 1.38 -14.23
C ASN A 183 -5.40 2.90 -14.28
N ALA A 184 -6.27 3.73 -13.70
CA ALA A 184 -6.05 5.16 -13.60
C ALA A 184 -4.87 5.50 -12.66
N ILE A 185 -4.75 4.80 -11.52
CA ILE A 185 -3.61 4.94 -10.60
C ILE A 185 -2.31 4.55 -11.29
N LYS A 186 -2.28 3.39 -11.96
CA LYS A 186 -1.10 2.90 -12.70
C LYS A 186 -0.61 3.93 -13.71
N ARG A 187 -1.48 4.37 -14.64
CA ARG A 187 -1.10 5.35 -15.67
C ARG A 187 -0.66 6.68 -15.08
N THR A 188 -1.31 7.14 -14.02
CA THR A 188 -0.89 8.37 -13.34
C THR A 188 0.51 8.26 -12.74
N LEU A 189 0.84 7.11 -12.13
CA LEU A 189 2.19 6.84 -11.63
C LEU A 189 3.22 6.75 -12.77
N GLU A 190 2.88 6.08 -13.86
CA GLU A 190 3.70 5.98 -15.06
C GLU A 190 4.00 7.37 -15.64
N ASN A 191 2.98 8.22 -15.82
CA ASN A 191 3.13 9.60 -16.29
C ASN A 191 4.04 10.41 -15.37
N TYR A 192 3.88 10.27 -14.04
CA TYR A 192 4.76 10.95 -13.10
C TYR A 192 6.22 10.53 -13.24
N TRP A 193 6.49 9.21 -13.22
CA TRP A 193 7.85 8.69 -13.23
C TRP A 193 8.50 8.75 -14.62
N ALA A 194 7.74 8.93 -15.70
CA ALA A 194 8.28 9.22 -17.03
C ALA A 194 9.03 10.57 -17.05
N GLU A 195 8.49 11.59 -16.36
CA GLU A 195 9.02 12.96 -16.37
C GLU A 195 9.91 13.29 -15.15
N ASN A 196 9.84 12.50 -14.07
CA ASN A 196 10.52 12.82 -12.80
C ASN A 196 11.46 11.71 -12.36
N ASP A 197 12.52 12.11 -11.67
CA ASP A 197 13.53 11.24 -11.05
C ASP A 197 13.62 11.48 -9.52
N PHE A 198 12.57 11.99 -8.90
CA PHE A 198 12.53 12.29 -7.47
C PHE A 198 11.13 12.03 -6.90
N MET A 199 11.07 11.71 -5.62
CA MET A 199 9.84 11.52 -4.86
C MET A 199 9.26 12.86 -4.41
N ILE A 200 8.05 13.21 -4.89
CA ILE A 200 7.34 14.42 -4.43
C ILE A 200 6.87 14.28 -2.97
N ASN A 201 6.28 13.14 -2.64
CA ASN A 201 5.79 12.79 -1.30
C ASN A 201 5.83 11.25 -1.15
N TYR A 202 6.06 10.77 0.08
CA TYR A 202 6.05 9.33 0.40
C TYR A 202 4.67 8.69 0.14
N PHE A 203 3.59 9.42 0.37
CA PHE A 203 2.21 8.97 0.19
C PHE A 203 1.64 9.31 -1.19
N MET A 204 2.50 9.39 -2.22
CA MET A 204 2.04 9.79 -3.55
C MET A 204 1.02 8.82 -4.17
N PHE A 205 1.11 7.53 -3.88
CA PHE A 205 0.14 6.53 -4.29
C PHE A 205 -1.25 6.85 -3.74
N GLU A 206 -1.34 7.04 -2.42
CA GLU A 206 -2.59 7.35 -1.72
C GLU A 206 -3.15 8.72 -2.15
N HIS A 207 -2.27 9.70 -2.42
CA HIS A 207 -2.68 11.00 -2.94
C HIS A 207 -3.33 10.87 -4.32
N ILE A 208 -2.72 10.10 -5.22
CA ILE A 208 -3.23 9.83 -6.57
C ILE A 208 -4.58 9.12 -6.48
N SER A 209 -4.67 8.02 -5.72
CA SER A 209 -5.90 7.27 -5.54
C SER A 209 -7.02 8.14 -4.95
N THR A 210 -6.71 8.96 -3.92
CA THR A 210 -7.67 9.89 -3.32
C THR A 210 -8.20 10.91 -4.33
N MET A 211 -7.34 11.45 -5.22
CA MET A 211 -7.75 12.42 -6.22
C MET A 211 -8.53 11.78 -7.39
N LEU A 212 -8.35 10.50 -7.63
CA LEU A 212 -9.02 9.77 -8.71
C LEU A 212 -10.37 9.20 -8.30
N SER A 213 -10.55 8.82 -7.02
CA SER A 213 -11.71 8.04 -6.53
C SER A 213 -13.10 8.58 -6.87
N ASP A 214 -13.22 9.86 -7.16
CA ASP A 214 -14.47 10.54 -7.52
C ASP A 214 -14.34 11.41 -8.79
N LYS A 215 -13.29 11.18 -9.57
CA LYS A 215 -12.92 12.03 -10.69
C LYS A 215 -13.82 11.84 -11.92
N THR A 216 -14.29 10.62 -12.15
CA THR A 216 -15.29 10.29 -13.19
C THR A 216 -16.39 9.40 -12.59
N PRO A 217 -17.56 9.29 -13.25
CA PRO A 217 -18.64 8.41 -12.79
C PRO A 217 -18.19 6.95 -12.64
N GLU A 218 -17.36 6.44 -13.53
CA GLU A 218 -16.88 5.06 -13.53
C GLU A 218 -15.95 4.79 -12.34
N LEU A 219 -14.99 5.68 -12.08
CA LEU A 219 -14.08 5.59 -10.93
C LEU A 219 -14.85 5.65 -9.63
N LYS A 220 -15.81 6.59 -9.54
CA LYS A 220 -16.65 6.73 -8.36
C LYS A 220 -17.55 5.51 -8.14
N ALA A 221 -18.16 4.98 -9.20
CA ALA A 221 -19.03 3.81 -9.11
C ALA A 221 -18.30 2.57 -8.57
N GLU A 222 -17.06 2.31 -9.02
CA GLU A 222 -16.24 1.21 -8.49
C GLU A 222 -15.82 1.49 -7.04
N TRP A 223 -15.39 2.71 -6.73
CA TRP A 223 -15.03 3.12 -5.38
C TRP A 223 -16.17 2.96 -4.37
N ASP A 224 -17.40 3.33 -4.75
CA ASP A 224 -18.57 3.26 -3.87
C ASP A 224 -19.05 1.81 -3.65
N LYS A 225 -18.83 0.92 -4.62
CA LYS A 225 -19.21 -0.50 -4.55
C LYS A 225 -18.25 -1.37 -3.74
N MET A 226 -17.01 -0.91 -3.51
CA MET A 226 -16.03 -1.76 -2.85
C MET A 226 -16.38 -2.02 -1.39
N PRO A 227 -16.12 -3.24 -0.86
CA PRO A 227 -16.29 -3.56 0.55
C PRO A 227 -15.56 -2.56 1.46
N TYR A 228 -16.12 -2.29 2.63
CA TYR A 228 -15.53 -1.37 3.59
C TYR A 228 -14.50 -2.09 4.46
N LEU A 229 -13.25 -1.70 4.35
CA LEU A 229 -12.14 -2.22 5.14
C LEU A 229 -11.53 -1.09 5.95
N ASP A 230 -11.75 -1.10 7.27
CA ASP A 230 -11.41 -0.02 8.18
C ASP A 230 -9.90 0.03 8.50
N GLY A 231 -9.22 1.06 8.02
CA GLY A 231 -7.79 1.24 8.25
C GLY A 231 -7.42 1.63 9.69
N GLU A 232 -8.33 2.21 10.45
CA GLU A 232 -8.11 2.50 11.87
C GLU A 232 -8.08 1.20 12.67
N ILE A 233 -9.05 0.32 12.42
CA ILE A 233 -9.12 -1.01 13.07
C ILE A 233 -7.89 -1.84 12.70
N CYS A 234 -7.55 -1.92 11.42
CA CYS A 234 -6.36 -2.64 10.95
C CYS A 234 -5.05 -2.18 11.60
N GLY A 235 -4.97 -0.92 12.02
CA GLY A 235 -3.77 -0.35 12.67
C GLY A 235 -3.71 -0.52 14.19
N LYS A 236 -4.77 -1.02 14.86
CA LYS A 236 -4.84 -1.03 16.33
C LYS A 236 -3.81 -1.96 16.97
N LEU A 237 -3.63 -3.17 16.47
CA LEU A 237 -2.71 -4.15 17.05
C LEU A 237 -1.26 -3.64 17.10
N GLN A 238 -0.84 -2.82 16.14
CA GLN A 238 0.48 -2.19 16.11
C GLN A 238 0.75 -1.30 17.33
N THR A 239 -0.28 -0.79 18.01
CA THR A 239 -0.12 0.16 19.13
C THR A 239 0.43 -0.47 20.38
N ILE A 240 0.38 -1.79 20.51
CA ILE A 240 0.88 -2.55 21.67
C ILE A 240 2.18 -3.32 21.39
N MET A 241 2.70 -3.31 20.15
CA MET A 241 3.85 -4.12 19.73
C MET A 241 5.10 -3.97 20.60
N ASP A 242 5.38 -2.73 21.04
CA ASP A 242 6.57 -2.32 21.79
C ASP A 242 6.24 -1.99 23.26
N LYS A 243 5.13 -2.51 23.78
CA LYS A 243 4.62 -2.24 25.13
C LYS A 243 4.33 -3.55 25.87
N ASN A 244 4.10 -3.45 27.17
CA ASN A 244 3.46 -4.48 27.95
C ASN A 244 1.96 -4.48 27.62
N PHE A 245 1.36 -5.63 27.48
CA PHE A 245 -0.08 -5.82 27.23
C PHE A 245 -0.56 -7.09 27.94
N SER A 246 -1.87 -7.22 28.18
CA SER A 246 -2.44 -8.46 28.65
C SER A 246 -2.83 -9.38 27.47
N GLN A 247 -2.90 -10.68 27.73
CA GLN A 247 -3.37 -11.64 26.72
C GLN A 247 -4.80 -11.33 26.23
N GLU A 248 -5.63 -10.79 27.12
CA GLU A 248 -6.99 -10.35 26.80
C GLU A 248 -6.97 -9.18 25.84
N GLU A 249 -6.14 -8.15 26.11
CA GLU A 249 -5.98 -6.99 25.22
C GLU A 249 -5.49 -7.42 23.83
N PHE A 250 -4.48 -8.31 23.78
CA PHE A 250 -3.98 -8.83 22.50
C PHE A 250 -5.08 -9.56 21.73
N ASN A 251 -5.82 -10.48 22.39
CA ASN A 251 -6.88 -11.24 21.76
C ASN A 251 -8.05 -10.36 21.33
N GLU A 252 -8.43 -9.37 22.13
CA GLU A 252 -9.45 -8.39 21.78
C GLU A 252 -9.07 -7.62 20.51
N LEU A 253 -7.84 -7.08 20.45
CA LEU A 253 -7.38 -6.34 19.28
C LEU A 253 -7.27 -7.24 18.05
N LYS A 254 -6.74 -8.46 18.23
CA LYS A 254 -6.59 -9.48 17.18
C LYS A 254 -7.93 -9.88 16.55
N SER A 255 -9.00 -9.96 17.35
CA SER A 255 -10.32 -10.41 16.88
C SER A 255 -11.12 -9.35 16.11
N LYS A 256 -10.68 -8.09 16.10
CA LYS A 256 -11.44 -6.97 15.50
C LYS A 256 -11.45 -6.98 13.98
N THR A 257 -10.50 -7.67 13.34
CA THR A 257 -10.37 -7.73 11.88
C THR A 257 -9.56 -8.96 11.47
N PHE A 258 -9.72 -9.40 10.23
CA PHE A 258 -8.97 -10.53 9.67
C PHE A 258 -7.50 -10.20 9.37
N MET A 259 -7.12 -8.91 9.35
CA MET A 259 -5.75 -8.48 9.08
C MET A 259 -5.31 -7.28 9.92
N HIS A 260 -4.02 -7.23 10.25
CA HIS A 260 -3.42 -6.17 11.04
C HIS A 260 -2.19 -5.60 10.36
N LYS A 261 -2.16 -4.26 10.21
CA LYS A 261 -0.97 -3.54 9.73
C LYS A 261 0.00 -3.36 10.89
N LEU A 262 1.19 -3.95 10.76
CA LEU A 262 2.30 -3.82 11.70
C LEU A 262 3.41 -2.92 11.12
N THR A 263 4.51 -2.73 11.86
CA THR A 263 5.68 -1.97 11.41
C THR A 263 6.98 -2.58 11.91
N TYR A 264 7.97 -2.72 11.04
CA TYR A 264 9.33 -3.12 11.40
C TYR A 264 10.22 -1.94 11.85
N LYS A 265 9.67 -0.71 11.85
CA LYS A 265 10.38 0.49 12.32
C LYS A 265 10.45 0.60 13.83
N LYS A 266 9.72 -0.24 14.55
CA LYS A 266 9.74 -0.42 15.98
C LYS A 266 10.17 -1.85 16.28
N GLN A 267 10.92 -2.03 17.36
CA GLN A 267 11.27 -3.36 17.85
C GLN A 267 10.06 -3.94 18.60
N PRO A 268 9.45 -5.02 18.12
CA PRO A 268 8.38 -5.68 18.86
C PRO A 268 8.94 -6.32 20.15
N SER A 269 8.12 -6.42 21.20
CA SER A 269 8.46 -7.20 22.38
C SER A 269 8.53 -8.68 22.03
N LYS A 270 9.30 -9.46 22.80
CA LYS A 270 9.34 -10.92 22.62
C LYS A 270 7.96 -11.54 22.81
N GLU A 271 7.23 -11.08 23.84
CA GLU A 271 5.87 -11.53 24.11
C GLU A 271 4.92 -11.26 22.93
N PHE A 272 5.06 -10.11 22.24
CA PHE A 272 4.29 -9.83 21.04
C PHE A 272 4.59 -10.83 19.92
N LEU A 273 5.86 -11.12 19.66
CA LEU A 273 6.28 -12.10 18.64
C LEU A 273 5.79 -13.52 18.97
N ASP A 274 5.88 -13.93 20.24
CA ASP A 274 5.40 -15.23 20.69
C ASP A 274 3.87 -15.37 20.48
N ASN A 275 3.10 -14.30 20.71
CA ASN A 275 1.66 -14.25 20.46
C ASN A 275 1.26 -14.17 18.96
N MET A 276 2.19 -13.78 18.09
CA MET A 276 1.99 -13.88 16.64
C MET A 276 2.12 -15.32 16.12
N SER A 277 2.65 -16.24 16.95
CA SER A 277 2.87 -17.64 16.54
C SER A 277 1.58 -18.26 16.03
N VAL A 278 1.69 -18.92 14.89
CA VAL A 278 0.60 -19.35 14.03
C VAL A 278 0.27 -20.82 14.29
#